data_d7e76547fcc079e8f652aa5bd8311afe
#
_entry.id   d7e76547fcc079e8f652aa5bd8311afe
#
_cell.length_a   1.000
_cell.length_b   1.000
_cell.length_c   1.000
_cell.angle_alpha   90.00
_cell.angle_beta   90.00
_cell.angle_gamma   90.00
#
_symmetry.space_group_name_H-M   'P 1'
#
loop_
_entity.id
_entity.type
_entity.pdbx_description
1 polymer ?
#
loop_
_entity_poly.entity_id
_entity_poly.type
_entity_poly.pdbx_seq_one_letter_code
_entity_poly.pdbx_strand_id
1 'polypeptide(L)'
;PYTVGRFVYTPRQNGTNGIISEYELYAIHQDGSKDLVASGSDWALDAKDKTVSFAPVEAVGLELKAIAGAGGFGTAAELNVYAYGPIEPAPVYVPVDDRDASLVFTGAWNNDSNGSFYEGTARYTNEIGASVEFTFVGTAIRWYGQNDVNFGAAEVYVDGVLAGEVNVYGPAAAQQLLFEADGLAYGKHTIRIVCVSPV
;
A
#
# COMPACT_ATOMS: atom_id res chain seq x y z
N PRO A 1 -20.09 -9.87 -1.91
CA PRO A 1 -20.39 -8.45 -1.79
C PRO A 1 -19.27 -7.74 -1.06
N TYR A 2 -19.09 -6.45 -1.31
CA TYR A 2 -18.18 -5.56 -0.62
C TYR A 2 -18.98 -4.43 0.01
N THR A 3 -18.59 -3.96 1.18
CA THR A 3 -19.15 -2.73 1.72
C THR A 3 -18.47 -1.56 1.01
N VAL A 4 -19.22 -0.75 0.29
CA VAL A 4 -18.74 0.38 -0.50
C VAL A 4 -19.36 1.69 0.00
N GLY A 5 -18.66 2.81 -0.11
CA GLY A 5 -19.12 4.11 0.40
C GLY A 5 -18.56 5.30 -0.37
N ARG A 6 -17.73 5.07 -1.38
CA ARG A 6 -17.18 6.13 -2.22
C ARG A 6 -16.97 5.65 -3.65
N PHE A 7 -17.27 6.54 -4.58
CA PHE A 7 -17.11 6.34 -6.01
C PHE A 7 -16.39 7.55 -6.62
N VAL A 8 -15.49 7.31 -7.58
CA VAL A 8 -14.82 8.37 -8.34
C VAL A 8 -15.03 8.13 -9.83
N TYR A 9 -15.57 9.13 -10.49
CA TYR A 9 -15.66 9.21 -11.93
C TYR A 9 -14.56 10.13 -12.46
N THR A 10 -13.66 9.58 -13.30
CA THR A 10 -12.67 10.34 -14.03
C THR A 10 -13.18 10.64 -15.44
N PRO A 11 -13.46 11.91 -15.77
CA PRO A 11 -13.91 12.31 -17.09
C PRO A 11 -12.80 12.10 -18.14
N ARG A 12 -13.19 12.17 -19.41
CA ARG A 12 -12.20 12.25 -20.50
C ARG A 12 -11.27 13.44 -20.30
N GLN A 13 -9.98 13.24 -20.65
CA GLN A 13 -8.93 14.23 -20.40
C GLN A 13 -8.70 15.21 -21.57
N ASN A 14 -9.34 14.98 -22.71
CA ASN A 14 -9.23 15.83 -23.91
C ASN A 14 -10.62 16.29 -24.39
N GLY A 15 -10.89 17.56 -24.25
CA GLY A 15 -12.18 18.17 -24.60
C GLY A 15 -13.27 17.94 -23.55
N THR A 16 -14.44 18.57 -23.74
CA THR A 16 -15.53 18.55 -22.76
C THR A 16 -16.70 17.64 -23.17
N ASN A 17 -16.83 17.27 -24.45
CA ASN A 17 -17.94 16.43 -24.93
C ASN A 17 -18.00 15.10 -24.17
N GLY A 18 -19.17 14.78 -23.66
CA GLY A 18 -19.42 13.55 -22.92
C GLY A 18 -19.05 13.60 -21.43
N ILE A 19 -18.54 14.73 -20.92
CA ILE A 19 -18.38 14.89 -19.47
C ILE A 19 -19.77 14.92 -18.85
N ILE A 20 -20.00 14.01 -17.89
CA ILE A 20 -21.29 13.88 -17.21
C ILE A 20 -21.48 15.07 -16.27
N SER A 21 -22.63 15.74 -16.35
CA SER A 21 -23.02 16.87 -15.49
C SER A 21 -24.12 16.50 -14.50
N GLU A 22 -24.97 15.55 -14.86
CA GLU A 22 -26.06 15.05 -14.03
C GLU A 22 -26.05 13.53 -14.01
N TYR A 23 -26.18 12.94 -12.82
CA TYR A 23 -26.03 11.50 -12.62
C TYR A 23 -26.96 10.94 -11.55
N GLU A 24 -27.18 9.64 -11.66
CA GLU A 24 -27.68 8.75 -10.61
C GLU A 24 -26.65 7.62 -10.40
N LEU A 25 -26.34 7.28 -9.15
CA LEU A 25 -25.45 6.17 -8.79
C LEU A 25 -26.26 5.13 -8.02
N TYR A 26 -26.21 3.89 -8.48
CA TYR A 26 -26.93 2.77 -7.89
C TYR A 26 -25.95 1.71 -7.35
N ALA A 27 -26.26 1.18 -6.17
CA ALA A 27 -25.66 -0.06 -5.68
C ALA A 27 -26.41 -1.26 -6.25
N ILE A 28 -25.69 -2.26 -6.74
CA ILE A 28 -26.24 -3.51 -7.27
C ILE A 28 -26.02 -4.59 -6.21
N HIS A 29 -27.13 -5.22 -5.77
CA HIS A 29 -27.09 -6.30 -4.78
C HIS A 29 -26.91 -7.68 -5.42
N GLN A 30 -26.62 -8.68 -4.61
CA GLN A 30 -26.36 -10.05 -5.09
C GLN A 30 -27.60 -10.69 -5.76
N ASP A 31 -28.79 -10.26 -5.41
CA ASP A 31 -30.05 -10.69 -6.04
C ASP A 31 -30.40 -9.93 -7.33
N GLY A 32 -29.53 -8.99 -7.74
CA GLY A 32 -29.70 -8.13 -8.92
C GLY A 32 -30.57 -6.89 -8.68
N SER A 33 -31.09 -6.68 -7.47
CA SER A 33 -31.79 -5.43 -7.12
C SER A 33 -30.83 -4.25 -7.09
N LYS A 34 -31.38 -3.03 -7.22
CA LYS A 34 -30.59 -1.79 -7.26
C LYS A 34 -31.18 -0.77 -6.33
N ASP A 35 -30.34 -0.16 -5.50
CA ASP A 35 -30.68 0.96 -4.63
C ASP A 35 -29.99 2.23 -5.10
N LEU A 36 -30.73 3.34 -5.20
CA LEU A 36 -30.14 4.65 -5.45
C LEU A 36 -29.34 5.09 -4.23
N VAL A 37 -28.02 5.24 -4.37
CA VAL A 37 -27.14 5.62 -3.28
C VAL A 37 -26.68 7.07 -3.35
N ALA A 38 -26.70 7.69 -4.52
CA ALA A 38 -26.40 9.10 -4.71
C ALA A 38 -26.96 9.62 -6.04
N SER A 39 -27.23 10.92 -6.12
CA SER A 39 -27.54 11.64 -7.35
C SER A 39 -27.04 13.08 -7.27
N GLY A 40 -26.81 13.72 -8.40
CA GLY A 40 -26.41 15.12 -8.48
C GLY A 40 -26.53 15.68 -9.88
N SER A 41 -26.63 17.01 -9.98
CA SER A 41 -26.82 17.76 -11.24
C SER A 41 -25.84 18.92 -11.40
N ASP A 42 -24.73 18.93 -10.65
CA ASP A 42 -23.83 20.08 -10.51
C ASP A 42 -22.34 19.74 -10.83
N TRP A 43 -22.07 18.61 -11.46
CA TRP A 43 -20.70 18.30 -11.85
C TRP A 43 -20.20 19.26 -12.93
N ALA A 44 -19.09 19.92 -12.62
CA ALA A 44 -18.44 20.83 -13.55
C ALA A 44 -17.98 20.08 -14.83
N LEU A 45 -18.14 20.74 -16.00
CA LEU A 45 -17.72 20.19 -17.29
C LEU A 45 -16.20 20.37 -17.50
N ASP A 46 -15.40 19.85 -16.56
CA ASP A 46 -13.96 19.86 -16.60
C ASP A 46 -13.37 18.44 -16.45
N ALA A 47 -12.09 18.27 -16.72
CA ALA A 47 -11.38 16.98 -16.69
C ALA A 47 -11.03 16.49 -15.27
N LYS A 48 -11.43 17.20 -14.21
CA LYS A 48 -11.13 16.81 -12.82
C LYS A 48 -12.00 15.65 -12.38
N ASP A 49 -11.47 14.82 -11.54
CA ASP A 49 -12.21 13.74 -10.90
C ASP A 49 -13.43 14.24 -10.14
N LYS A 50 -14.52 13.49 -10.25
CA LYS A 50 -15.77 13.70 -9.53
C LYS A 50 -15.90 12.62 -8.46
N THR A 51 -15.80 13.02 -7.21
CA THR A 51 -15.91 12.11 -6.07
C THR A 51 -17.31 12.18 -5.49
N VAL A 52 -17.92 11.01 -5.28
CA VAL A 52 -19.21 10.84 -4.62
C VAL A 52 -19.01 9.98 -3.38
N SER A 53 -19.41 10.49 -2.22
CA SER A 53 -19.47 9.73 -0.98
C SER A 53 -20.94 9.51 -0.59
N PHE A 54 -21.25 8.30 -0.12
CA PHE A 54 -22.61 7.90 0.26
C PHE A 54 -22.57 6.99 1.50
N ALA A 55 -23.74 6.76 2.10
CA ALA A 55 -23.84 5.85 3.23
C ALA A 55 -23.35 4.45 2.84
N PRO A 56 -22.59 3.77 3.72
CA PRO A 56 -22.07 2.44 3.42
C PRO A 56 -23.18 1.47 3.02
N VAL A 57 -22.96 0.74 1.93
CA VAL A 57 -23.91 -0.25 1.42
C VAL A 57 -23.14 -1.51 0.98
N GLU A 58 -23.73 -2.68 1.22
CA GLU A 58 -23.22 -3.93 0.65
C GLU A 58 -23.65 -4.07 -0.80
N ALA A 59 -22.66 -4.23 -1.71
CA ALA A 59 -22.92 -4.32 -3.14
C ALA A 59 -21.97 -5.33 -3.81
N VAL A 60 -22.41 -5.88 -4.93
CA VAL A 60 -21.59 -6.66 -5.86
C VAL A 60 -21.11 -5.81 -7.04
N GLY A 61 -21.68 -4.61 -7.21
CA GLY A 61 -21.30 -3.64 -8.23
C GLY A 61 -21.95 -2.28 -8.00
N LEU A 62 -21.48 -1.27 -8.74
CA LEU A 62 -22.12 0.04 -8.84
C LEU A 62 -22.49 0.31 -10.29
N GLU A 63 -23.59 1.01 -10.51
CA GLU A 63 -24.02 1.53 -11.80
C GLU A 63 -24.04 3.05 -11.77
N LEU A 64 -23.21 3.68 -12.60
CA LEU A 64 -23.31 5.13 -12.88
C LEU A 64 -24.22 5.34 -14.08
N LYS A 65 -25.36 5.95 -13.86
CA LYS A 65 -26.29 6.37 -14.91
C LYS A 65 -26.10 7.86 -15.20
N ALA A 66 -25.61 8.16 -16.40
CA ALA A 66 -25.55 9.55 -16.89
C ALA A 66 -26.95 10.03 -17.26
N ILE A 67 -27.41 11.08 -16.60
CA ILE A 67 -28.70 11.73 -16.89
C ILE A 67 -28.47 12.86 -17.88
N ALA A 68 -27.43 13.67 -17.70
CA ALA A 68 -27.02 14.71 -18.64
C ALA A 68 -25.50 14.75 -18.77
N GLY A 69 -25.03 15.21 -19.93
CA GLY A 69 -23.62 15.40 -20.21
C GLY A 69 -23.39 16.36 -21.37
N ALA A 70 -22.17 16.90 -21.46
CA ALA A 70 -21.80 17.87 -22.48
C ALA A 70 -21.98 17.28 -23.89
N GLY A 71 -22.67 18.00 -24.76
CA GLY A 71 -22.95 17.57 -26.13
C GLY A 71 -23.99 16.44 -26.26
N GLY A 72 -24.71 16.10 -25.20
CA GLY A 72 -25.71 15.01 -25.18
C GLY A 72 -25.11 13.60 -25.10
N PHE A 73 -23.86 13.47 -24.69
CA PHE A 73 -23.16 12.21 -24.55
C PHE A 73 -22.75 11.97 -23.08
N GLY A 74 -22.48 10.71 -22.72
CA GLY A 74 -21.82 10.29 -21.49
C GLY A 74 -20.54 9.53 -21.83
N THR A 75 -19.39 9.90 -21.25
CA THR A 75 -18.11 9.22 -21.40
C THR A 75 -17.44 9.08 -20.05
N ALA A 76 -16.66 8.03 -19.85
CA ALA A 76 -15.77 7.86 -18.71
C ALA A 76 -14.39 7.47 -19.22
N ALA A 77 -13.34 8.03 -18.65
CA ALA A 77 -11.99 7.54 -18.83
C ALA A 77 -11.71 6.42 -17.83
N GLU A 78 -12.17 6.60 -16.57
CA GLU A 78 -12.00 5.62 -15.50
C GLU A 78 -13.14 5.71 -14.49
N LEU A 79 -13.44 4.59 -13.85
CA LEU A 79 -14.42 4.48 -12.76
C LEU A 79 -13.75 3.72 -11.61
N ASN A 80 -13.66 4.35 -10.45
CA ASN A 80 -13.06 3.76 -9.26
C ASN A 80 -14.10 3.62 -8.15
N VAL A 81 -14.13 2.45 -7.52
CA VAL A 81 -14.99 2.14 -6.38
C VAL A 81 -14.11 1.86 -5.18
N TYR A 82 -14.45 2.46 -4.05
CA TYR A 82 -13.69 2.30 -2.83
C TYR A 82 -14.53 1.62 -1.76
N ALA A 83 -13.94 0.61 -1.12
CA ALA A 83 -14.53 -0.03 0.04
C ALA A 83 -14.79 1.02 1.15
N TYR A 84 -15.86 0.82 1.89
CA TYR A 84 -16.11 1.59 3.10
C TYR A 84 -15.22 1.06 4.21
N GLY A 85 -14.38 1.89 4.68
CA GLY A 85 -13.50 1.73 5.82
C GLY A 85 -12.87 3.09 6.10
N PRO A 86 -12.24 3.31 7.24
CA PRO A 86 -11.41 4.48 7.40
C PRO A 86 -10.44 4.49 6.20
N ILE A 87 -10.34 5.64 5.51
CA ILE A 87 -9.24 5.86 4.58
C ILE A 87 -8.02 5.84 5.52
N GLU A 88 -7.40 4.67 5.64
CA GLU A 88 -6.10 4.61 6.29
C GLU A 88 -5.22 5.55 5.46
N PRO A 89 -4.72 6.65 6.03
CA PRO A 89 -3.76 7.47 5.32
C PRO A 89 -2.65 6.53 4.86
N ALA A 90 -2.14 6.73 3.65
CA ALA A 90 -1.00 5.96 3.17
C ALA A 90 0.04 5.88 4.30
N PRO A 91 0.57 4.70 4.63
CA PRO A 91 1.43 4.54 5.80
C PRO A 91 2.59 5.52 5.71
N VAL A 92 2.73 6.35 6.72
CA VAL A 92 3.89 7.25 6.83
C VAL A 92 5.01 6.42 7.46
N TYR A 93 6.02 6.09 6.66
CA TYR A 93 7.18 5.38 7.14
C TYR A 93 8.15 6.34 7.81
N VAL A 94 8.51 6.03 9.05
CA VAL A 94 9.58 6.71 9.78
C VAL A 94 10.81 5.83 9.67
N PRO A 95 11.90 6.29 9.02
CA PRO A 95 13.10 5.49 8.89
C PRO A 95 13.80 5.30 10.24
N VAL A 96 14.34 4.10 10.44
CA VAL A 96 15.14 3.72 11.61
C VAL A 96 16.52 3.30 11.10
N ASP A 97 17.57 3.94 11.59
CA ASP A 97 18.97 3.68 11.22
C ASP A 97 19.48 2.42 11.93
N ASP A 98 20.46 1.74 11.33
CA ASP A 98 21.07 0.53 11.91
C ASP A 98 21.74 0.74 13.27
N ARG A 99 22.00 1.99 13.65
CA ARG A 99 22.58 2.40 14.95
C ARG A 99 21.54 2.75 15.99
N ASP A 100 20.24 2.72 15.64
CA ASP A 100 19.18 3.06 16.60
C ASP A 100 19.18 2.07 17.78
N ALA A 101 19.05 2.62 18.98
CA ALA A 101 19.09 1.85 20.23
C ALA A 101 17.87 0.91 20.42
N SER A 102 16.82 1.09 19.64
CA SER A 102 15.64 0.20 19.64
C SER A 102 15.84 -1.10 18.87
N LEU A 103 16.92 -1.21 18.09
CA LEU A 103 17.28 -2.44 17.39
C LEU A 103 18.06 -3.38 18.33
N VAL A 104 17.56 -4.60 18.46
CA VAL A 104 18.18 -5.64 19.30
C VAL A 104 18.90 -6.64 18.41
N PHE A 105 20.22 -6.64 18.46
CA PHE A 105 21.10 -7.55 17.71
C PHE A 105 21.48 -8.75 18.57
N THR A 106 21.39 -9.95 18.00
CA THR A 106 21.82 -11.22 18.61
C THR A 106 22.81 -11.91 17.69
N GLY A 107 23.89 -12.49 18.23
CA GLY A 107 25.00 -13.05 17.46
C GLY A 107 26.07 -12.02 17.09
N ALA A 108 27.02 -12.40 16.23
CA ALA A 108 28.09 -11.52 15.81
C ALA A 108 27.67 -10.65 14.60
N TRP A 109 27.80 -9.34 14.77
CA TRP A 109 27.50 -8.36 13.74
C TRP A 109 28.70 -7.46 13.47
N ASN A 110 28.93 -7.15 12.22
CA ASN A 110 29.99 -6.23 11.76
C ASN A 110 29.34 -4.91 11.33
N ASN A 111 30.13 -3.83 11.46
CA ASN A 111 29.71 -2.51 10.96
C ASN A 111 30.38 -2.26 9.61
N ASP A 112 29.63 -1.66 8.70
CA ASP A 112 30.13 -1.14 7.43
C ASP A 112 29.78 0.36 7.31
N SER A 113 30.58 1.09 6.54
CA SER A 113 30.40 2.53 6.34
C SER A 113 30.61 2.87 4.87
N ASN A 114 29.54 3.33 4.22
CA ASN A 114 29.56 3.70 2.81
C ASN A 114 28.52 4.78 2.56
N GLY A 115 28.87 5.81 1.80
CA GLY A 115 27.94 6.90 1.47
C GLY A 115 26.69 6.50 0.66
N SER A 116 26.63 5.26 0.16
CA SER A 116 25.45 4.70 -0.48
C SER A 116 24.42 4.15 0.49
N PHE A 117 24.78 3.96 1.78
CA PHE A 117 23.85 3.51 2.81
C PHE A 117 23.01 4.64 3.39
N TYR A 118 21.87 4.31 3.99
CA TYR A 118 21.11 5.27 4.75
C TYR A 118 21.97 5.79 5.92
N GLU A 119 22.05 7.09 6.10
CA GLU A 119 22.93 7.78 7.04
C GLU A 119 24.40 7.32 7.04
N GLY A 120 24.84 6.65 5.94
CA GLY A 120 26.22 6.28 5.69
C GLY A 120 26.72 5.02 6.39
N THR A 121 25.86 4.25 7.06
CA THR A 121 26.23 3.04 7.78
C THR A 121 25.29 1.87 7.50
N ALA A 122 25.76 0.65 7.73
CA ALA A 122 24.99 -0.58 7.74
C ALA A 122 25.62 -1.61 8.69
N ARG A 123 24.80 -2.54 9.19
CA ARG A 123 25.29 -3.73 9.90
C ARG A 123 25.01 -4.97 9.09
N TYR A 124 25.97 -5.89 9.10
CA TYR A 124 25.85 -7.18 8.44
C TYR A 124 26.37 -8.32 9.30
N THR A 125 25.93 -9.52 9.00
CA THR A 125 26.39 -10.75 9.64
C THR A 125 26.54 -11.85 8.61
N ASN A 126 27.47 -12.77 8.85
CA ASN A 126 27.61 -14.06 8.17
C ASN A 126 27.41 -15.24 9.14
N GLU A 127 26.98 -14.98 10.35
CA GLU A 127 26.70 -16.01 11.34
C GLU A 127 25.27 -16.52 11.18
N ILE A 128 25.12 -17.80 10.84
CA ILE A 128 23.79 -18.46 10.78
C ILE A 128 23.14 -18.41 12.14
N GLY A 129 21.87 -17.95 12.18
CA GLY A 129 21.10 -17.78 13.40
C GLY A 129 21.27 -16.41 14.06
N ALA A 130 22.28 -15.60 13.68
CA ALA A 130 22.32 -14.21 14.12
C ALA A 130 21.07 -13.47 13.64
N SER A 131 20.57 -12.57 14.47
CA SER A 131 19.31 -11.88 14.17
C SER A 131 19.30 -10.44 14.62
N VAL A 132 18.47 -9.62 13.98
CA VAL A 132 18.07 -8.30 14.46
C VAL A 132 16.57 -8.28 14.70
N GLU A 133 16.16 -7.68 15.79
CA GLU A 133 14.76 -7.51 16.17
C GLU A 133 14.45 -6.04 16.40
N PHE A 134 13.26 -5.63 15.93
CA PHE A 134 12.73 -4.29 16.12
C PHE A 134 11.27 -4.35 16.52
N THR A 135 10.92 -3.63 17.58
CA THR A 135 9.53 -3.46 18.03
C THR A 135 9.01 -2.09 17.61
N PHE A 136 7.86 -2.05 16.96
CA PHE A 136 7.23 -0.82 16.49
C PHE A 136 5.74 -0.77 16.84
N VAL A 137 5.15 0.42 16.73
CA VAL A 137 3.70 0.63 16.81
C VAL A 137 3.25 1.18 15.46
N GLY A 138 2.35 0.48 14.80
CA GLY A 138 1.91 0.88 13.47
C GLY A 138 1.07 -0.18 12.77
N THR A 139 0.94 -0.07 11.45
CA THR A 139 0.18 -0.97 10.56
C THR A 139 1.03 -1.55 9.44
N ALA A 140 2.32 -1.15 9.36
CA ALA A 140 3.23 -1.60 8.31
C ALA A 140 4.69 -1.48 8.74
N ILE A 141 5.54 -2.30 8.13
CA ILE A 141 7.00 -2.26 8.29
C ILE A 141 7.69 -2.56 6.97
N ARG A 142 8.81 -1.89 6.69
CA ARG A 142 9.68 -2.15 5.56
C ARG A 142 11.10 -2.44 6.04
N TRP A 143 11.72 -3.44 5.45
CA TRP A 143 13.14 -3.68 5.61
C TRP A 143 13.88 -3.30 4.33
N TYR A 144 14.80 -2.36 4.45
CA TYR A 144 15.74 -1.99 3.40
C TYR A 144 17.11 -2.52 3.72
N GLY A 145 17.82 -2.98 2.70
CA GLY A 145 19.17 -3.52 2.84
C GLY A 145 19.95 -3.42 1.54
N GLN A 146 20.97 -4.24 1.44
CA GLN A 146 21.84 -4.32 0.27
C GLN A 146 21.77 -5.72 -0.34
N ASN A 147 21.80 -5.79 -1.66
CA ASN A 147 22.13 -7.00 -2.40
C ASN A 147 23.62 -7.01 -2.71
N ASP A 148 24.26 -8.17 -2.65
CA ASP A 148 25.64 -8.40 -3.11
C ASP A 148 25.83 -9.87 -3.47
N VAL A 149 26.85 -10.16 -4.30
CA VAL A 149 27.23 -11.54 -4.67
C VAL A 149 27.88 -12.33 -3.49
N ASN A 150 28.16 -11.64 -2.39
CA ASN A 150 28.69 -12.24 -1.16
C ASN A 150 27.61 -12.37 -0.06
N PHE A 151 26.33 -12.15 -0.40
CA PHE A 151 25.24 -12.23 0.55
C PHE A 151 24.31 -13.41 0.23
N GLY A 152 23.72 -13.98 1.28
CA GLY A 152 22.90 -15.17 1.19
C GLY A 152 21.41 -14.90 1.43
N ALA A 153 20.81 -15.60 2.39
CA ALA A 153 19.39 -15.51 2.67
C ALA A 153 19.10 -15.23 4.14
N ALA A 154 17.94 -14.61 4.37
CA ALA A 154 17.39 -14.35 5.70
C ALA A 154 15.91 -14.74 5.77
N GLU A 155 15.49 -15.29 6.89
CA GLU A 155 14.09 -15.44 7.26
C GLU A 155 13.59 -14.19 7.96
N VAL A 156 12.36 -13.76 7.63
CA VAL A 156 11.71 -12.63 8.26
C VAL A 156 10.49 -13.12 9.01
N TYR A 157 10.40 -12.74 10.28
CA TYR A 157 9.29 -13.05 11.17
C TYR A 157 8.58 -11.75 11.54
N VAL A 158 7.25 -11.77 11.52
CA VAL A 158 6.42 -10.70 12.07
C VAL A 158 5.58 -11.30 13.20
N ASP A 159 5.65 -10.72 14.38
CA ASP A 159 4.99 -11.19 15.60
C ASP A 159 5.27 -12.68 15.91
N GLY A 160 6.51 -13.11 15.64
CA GLY A 160 6.95 -14.48 15.85
C GLY A 160 6.50 -15.49 14.80
N VAL A 161 5.74 -15.07 13.78
CA VAL A 161 5.30 -15.92 12.67
C VAL A 161 6.20 -15.68 11.46
N LEU A 162 6.66 -16.77 10.82
CA LEU A 162 7.44 -16.66 9.58
C LEU A 162 6.60 -15.99 8.49
N ALA A 163 7.03 -14.80 8.08
CA ALA A 163 6.37 -13.99 7.06
C ALA A 163 7.00 -14.14 5.67
N GLY A 164 8.26 -14.58 5.59
CA GLY A 164 8.92 -14.83 4.32
C GLY A 164 10.40 -15.16 4.47
N GLU A 165 11.00 -15.60 3.36
CA GLU A 165 12.44 -15.75 3.17
C GLU A 165 12.90 -14.78 2.08
N VAL A 166 13.99 -14.07 2.34
CA VAL A 166 14.55 -13.05 1.45
C VAL A 166 15.95 -13.49 1.04
N ASN A 167 16.15 -13.69 -0.25
CA ASN A 167 17.48 -13.92 -0.83
C ASN A 167 18.06 -12.58 -1.28
N VAL A 168 19.18 -12.18 -0.70
CA VAL A 168 19.89 -10.94 -0.98
C VAL A 168 21.15 -11.14 -1.84
N TYR A 169 21.33 -12.36 -2.39
CA TYR A 169 22.34 -12.63 -3.42
C TYR A 169 21.97 -11.96 -4.73
N GLY A 170 22.87 -11.16 -5.29
CA GLY A 170 22.64 -10.50 -6.57
C GLY A 170 23.66 -9.41 -6.89
N PRO A 171 23.49 -8.65 -7.96
CA PRO A 171 24.30 -7.47 -8.24
C PRO A 171 24.30 -6.49 -7.08
N ALA A 172 25.45 -5.92 -6.75
CA ALA A 172 25.60 -4.97 -5.66
C ALA A 172 24.68 -3.77 -5.81
N ALA A 173 23.73 -3.58 -4.88
CA ALA A 173 22.80 -2.49 -4.87
C ALA A 173 22.38 -2.16 -3.43
N ALA A 174 22.67 -0.94 -2.98
CA ALA A 174 22.28 -0.48 -1.65
C ALA A 174 20.85 0.03 -1.60
N GLN A 175 20.27 0.14 -0.40
CA GLN A 175 18.95 0.69 -0.11
C GLN A 175 17.81 0.02 -0.92
N GLN A 176 17.91 -1.29 -1.15
CA GLN A 176 16.86 -2.06 -1.80
C GLN A 176 15.76 -2.39 -0.80
N LEU A 177 14.49 -2.28 -1.23
CA LEU A 177 13.37 -2.82 -0.45
C LEU A 177 13.46 -4.35 -0.51
N LEU A 178 13.78 -4.98 0.61
CA LEU A 178 13.98 -6.42 0.73
C LEU A 178 12.72 -7.14 1.24
N PHE A 179 11.97 -6.48 2.12
CA PHE A 179 10.75 -7.03 2.69
C PHE A 179 9.77 -5.91 3.04
N GLU A 180 8.49 -6.21 2.89
CA GLU A 180 7.40 -5.34 3.34
C GLU A 180 6.28 -6.19 3.96
N ALA A 181 5.76 -5.76 5.09
CA ALA A 181 4.49 -6.19 5.63
C ALA A 181 3.60 -4.96 5.81
N ASP A 182 2.41 -4.99 5.25
CA ASP A 182 1.38 -3.96 5.36
C ASP A 182 0.04 -4.55 5.82
N GLY A 183 -0.92 -3.68 6.10
CA GLY A 183 -2.26 -4.11 6.53
C GLY A 183 -2.30 -4.80 7.90
N LEU A 184 -1.27 -4.64 8.73
CA LEU A 184 -1.30 -5.09 10.12
C LEU A 184 -2.36 -4.30 10.90
N ALA A 185 -2.98 -4.91 11.91
CA ALA A 185 -3.86 -4.18 12.81
C ALA A 185 -3.05 -3.08 13.52
N TYR A 186 -3.60 -1.86 13.69
CA TYR A 186 -2.88 -0.83 14.43
C TYR A 186 -2.57 -1.31 15.84
N GLY A 187 -1.29 -1.41 16.15
CA GLY A 187 -0.83 -1.94 17.43
C GLY A 187 0.68 -2.08 17.52
N LYS A 188 1.11 -2.73 18.60
CA LYS A 188 2.51 -3.07 18.83
C LYS A 188 2.83 -4.36 18.07
N HIS A 189 3.86 -4.31 17.23
CA HIS A 189 4.37 -5.41 16.43
C HIS A 189 5.87 -5.58 16.60
N THR A 190 6.35 -6.75 16.22
CA THR A 190 7.78 -7.07 16.23
C THR A 190 8.17 -7.63 14.87
N ILE A 191 9.20 -7.07 14.23
CA ILE A 191 9.90 -7.71 13.11
C ILE A 191 11.20 -8.32 13.62
N ARG A 192 11.49 -9.56 13.21
CA ARG A 192 12.78 -10.22 13.45
C ARG A 192 13.32 -10.79 12.15
N ILE A 193 14.59 -10.48 11.84
CA ILE A 193 15.27 -10.92 10.65
C ILE A 193 16.41 -11.83 11.09
N VAL A 194 16.48 -13.04 10.55
CA VAL A 194 17.41 -14.09 10.95
C VAL A 194 18.27 -14.50 9.76
N CYS A 195 19.58 -14.46 9.88
CA CYS A 195 20.50 -15.01 8.88
C CYS A 195 20.36 -16.53 8.82
N VAL A 196 20.02 -17.09 7.65
CA VAL A 196 19.84 -18.54 7.47
C VAL A 196 20.84 -19.15 6.49
N SER A 197 21.43 -18.34 5.62
CA SER A 197 22.48 -18.75 4.69
C SER A 197 23.43 -17.57 4.45
N PRO A 198 24.69 -17.62 4.89
CA PRO A 198 25.74 -16.83 4.26
C PRO A 198 25.97 -17.40 2.85
N VAL A 199 26.65 -16.70 1.99
CA VAL A 199 27.05 -17.25 0.67
C VAL A 199 28.01 -18.40 0.86
#